data_d0b9178018e3caa72f43ab0a49e00590
#
_entry.id   d0b9178018e3caa72f43ab0a49e00590
#
_cell.length_a   1.000
_cell.length_b   1.000
_cell.length_c   1.000
_cell.angle_alpha   90.00
_cell.angle_beta   90.00
_cell.angle_gamma   90.00
#
_symmetry.space_group_name_H-M   'P 1'
#
loop_
_entity.id
_entity.type
_entity.pdbx_description
1 polymer ?
#
loop_
_entity_poly.entity_id
_entity_poly.type
_entity_poly.pdbx_seq_one_letter_code
_entity_poly.pdbx_strand_id
1 'polypeptide(L)' 'MSINQEEFKEMLKAKGLKVTNQRLIVLKVLDKHRDIHMAAEDIYKLVKAECPDIGLATVYRTVQLL' A
#
# COMPACT_ATOMS: atom_id res chain seq x y z
N MET A 1 -8.45 -5.59 12.09
CA MET A 1 -9.45 -4.83 11.35
C MET A 1 -8.87 -4.35 10.05
N SER A 2 -9.53 -4.64 8.95
CA SER A 2 -9.04 -4.22 7.65
C SER A 2 -9.53 -2.82 7.30
N ILE A 3 -8.70 -2.07 6.58
CA ILE A 3 -9.05 -0.75 6.08
C ILE A 3 -9.74 -0.95 4.74
N ASN A 4 -10.95 -0.42 4.57
CA ASN A 4 -11.61 -0.52 3.27
C ASN A 4 -11.05 0.53 2.31
N GLN A 5 -11.38 0.38 1.01
CA GLN A 5 -10.84 1.27 0.00
C GLN A 5 -11.24 2.73 0.20
N GLU A 6 -12.46 2.97 0.67
CA GLU A 6 -12.92 4.34 0.89
C GLU A 6 -12.14 5.04 2.00
N GLU A 7 -11.89 4.32 3.09
CA GLU A 7 -11.08 4.87 4.18
C GLU A 7 -9.66 5.16 3.71
N PHE A 8 -9.09 4.26 2.91
CA PHE A 8 -7.75 4.43 2.39
C PHE A 8 -7.68 5.65 1.45
N LYS A 9 -8.67 5.82 0.59
CA LYS A 9 -8.75 6.99 -0.28
C LYS A 9 -8.79 8.29 0.52
N GLU A 10 -9.54 8.31 1.60
CA GLU A 10 -9.60 9.48 2.47
C GLU A 10 -8.25 9.77 3.13
N MET A 11 -7.54 8.73 3.54
CA MET A 11 -6.22 8.87 4.12
C MET A 11 -5.22 9.46 3.12
N LEU A 12 -5.27 9.00 1.87
CA LEU A 12 -4.43 9.53 0.81
C LEU A 12 -4.71 11.01 0.56
N LYS A 13 -5.99 11.37 0.48
CA LYS A 13 -6.40 12.75 0.27
C LYS A 13 -5.94 13.66 1.41
N ALA A 14 -6.07 13.17 2.64
CA ALA A 14 -5.66 13.93 3.81
C ALA A 14 -4.15 14.24 3.80
N LYS A 15 -3.37 13.39 3.16
CA LYS A 15 -1.92 13.59 3.02
C LYS A 15 -1.54 14.31 1.72
N GLY A 16 -2.53 14.73 0.93
CA GLY A 16 -2.26 15.38 -0.34
C GLY A 16 -1.74 14.44 -1.42
N LEU A 17 -1.99 13.15 -1.28
CA LEU A 17 -1.53 12.14 -2.23
C LEU A 17 -2.66 11.73 -3.14
N LYS A 18 -2.32 11.43 -4.39
CA LYS A 18 -3.30 10.96 -5.35
C LYS A 18 -3.69 9.51 -5.07
N VAL A 19 -4.95 9.20 -5.31
CA VAL A 19 -5.42 7.82 -5.30
C VAL A 19 -4.97 7.19 -6.61
N THR A 20 -4.08 6.20 -6.51
CA THR A 20 -3.56 5.51 -7.69
C THR A 20 -3.79 4.01 -7.53
N ASN A 21 -3.83 3.32 -8.67
CA ASN A 21 -3.98 1.88 -8.68
C ASN A 21 -2.81 1.22 -7.94
N GLN A 22 -1.61 1.74 -8.09
CA GLN A 22 -0.43 1.21 -7.40
C GLN A 22 -0.59 1.27 -5.89
N ARG A 23 -1.07 2.40 -5.37
CA ARG A 23 -1.28 2.55 -3.93
C ARG A 23 -2.38 1.62 -3.42
N LEU A 24 -3.42 1.41 -4.21
CA LEU A 24 -4.49 0.48 -3.85
C LEU A 24 -3.99 -0.96 -3.82
N ILE A 25 -3.07 -1.33 -4.72
CA ILE A 25 -2.46 -2.65 -4.70
C ILE A 25 -1.63 -2.85 -3.44
N VAL A 26 -0.89 -1.83 -3.02
CA VAL A 26 -0.14 -1.90 -1.76
C VAL A 26 -1.08 -2.16 -0.59
N LEU A 27 -2.20 -1.46 -0.55
CA LEU A 27 -3.20 -1.67 0.50
C LEU A 27 -3.70 -3.11 0.50
N LYS A 28 -4.01 -3.66 -0.66
CA LYS A 28 -4.50 -5.03 -0.77
C LYS A 28 -3.49 -6.03 -0.23
N VAL A 29 -2.21 -5.84 -0.56
CA VAL A 29 -1.15 -6.72 -0.07
C VAL A 29 -1.04 -6.63 1.45
N LEU A 30 -1.07 -5.42 1.98
CA LEU A 30 -1.00 -5.22 3.43
C LEU A 30 -2.18 -5.86 4.16
N ASP A 31 -3.37 -5.69 3.63
CA ASP A 31 -4.57 -6.25 4.23
C ASP A 31 -4.54 -7.78 4.21
N LYS A 32 -4.04 -8.35 3.12
CA LYS A 32 -3.95 -9.79 2.95
C LYS A 32 -2.96 -10.42 3.93
N HIS A 33 -1.92 -9.67 4.32
CA HIS A 33 -0.86 -10.16 5.19
C HIS A 33 -0.80 -9.42 6.54
N ARG A 34 -1.91 -8.88 6.98
CA ARG A 34 -1.95 -8.02 8.17
C ARG A 34 -1.55 -8.72 9.47
N ASP A 35 -1.66 -10.04 9.52
CA ASP A 35 -1.27 -10.83 10.69
C ASP A 35 0.22 -11.17 10.69
N ILE A 36 0.94 -10.77 9.64
CA ILE A 36 2.34 -11.04 9.47
C ILE A 36 3.11 -9.73 9.58
N HIS A 37 4.10 -9.70 10.45
CA HIS A 37 4.95 -8.52 10.56
C HIS A 37 5.98 -8.55 9.43
N MET A 38 5.83 -7.63 8.46
CA MET A 38 6.69 -7.58 7.29
C MET A 38 7.40 -6.24 7.18
N ALA A 39 8.65 -6.29 6.74
CA ALA A 39 9.37 -5.09 6.38
C ALA A 39 8.84 -4.54 5.04
N ALA A 40 9.04 -3.24 4.80
CA ALA A 40 8.59 -2.62 3.56
C ALA A 40 9.18 -3.29 2.32
N GLU A 41 10.38 -3.83 2.43
CA GLU A 41 11.03 -4.54 1.32
C GLU A 41 10.29 -5.82 0.95
N ASP A 42 9.77 -6.53 1.95
CA ASP A 42 8.98 -7.73 1.71
C ASP A 42 7.66 -7.38 1.03
N ILE A 43 7.04 -6.30 1.48
CA ILE A 43 5.82 -5.78 0.89
C ILE A 43 6.07 -5.39 -0.56
N TYR A 44 7.20 -4.73 -0.82
CA TYR A 44 7.59 -4.34 -2.17
C TYR A 44 7.69 -5.54 -3.10
N LYS A 45 8.30 -6.62 -2.65
CA LYS A 45 8.43 -7.84 -3.46
C LYS A 45 7.07 -8.41 -3.84
N LEU A 46 6.14 -8.44 -2.89
CA LEU A 46 4.80 -8.96 -3.13
C LEU A 46 4.00 -8.04 -4.06
N VAL A 47 4.10 -6.73 -3.84
CA VAL A 47 3.41 -5.76 -4.68
C VAL A 47 3.98 -5.78 -6.11
N LYS A 48 5.28 -5.93 -6.24
CA LYS A 48 5.93 -5.94 -7.55
C LYS A 48 5.49 -7.14 -8.40
N ALA A 49 5.12 -8.24 -7.76
CA ALA A 49 4.59 -9.39 -8.48
C ALA A 49 3.26 -9.06 -9.17
N GLU A 50 2.47 -8.16 -8.60
CA GLU A 50 1.19 -7.74 -9.17
C GLU A 50 1.32 -6.46 -10.01
N CYS A 51 2.30 -5.62 -9.68
CA CYS A 51 2.50 -4.34 -10.37
C CYS A 51 4.01 -4.16 -10.63
N PRO A 52 4.52 -4.73 -11.73
CA PRO A 52 5.97 -4.70 -12.00
C PRO A 52 6.58 -3.31 -12.13
N ASP A 53 5.75 -2.32 -12.46
CA ASP A 53 6.21 -0.95 -12.66
C ASP A 53 6.31 -0.13 -11.39
N ILE A 54 5.91 -0.69 -10.25
CA ILE A 54 5.90 0.08 -9.01
C ILE A 54 7.32 0.33 -8.51
N GLY A 55 7.54 1.54 -7.99
CA GLY A 55 8.82 1.90 -7.39
C GLY A 55 8.83 1.67 -5.89
N LEU A 56 10.01 1.41 -5.34
CA LEU A 56 10.19 1.20 -3.91
C LEU A 56 9.73 2.42 -3.10
N ALA A 57 9.99 3.63 -3.60
CA ALA A 57 9.58 4.86 -2.92
C ALA A 57 8.06 4.94 -2.75
N THR A 58 7.31 4.50 -3.76
CA THR A 58 5.85 4.50 -3.69
C THR A 58 5.36 3.55 -2.61
N VAL A 59 5.99 2.37 -2.51
CA VAL A 59 5.64 1.40 -1.48
C VAL A 59 5.91 1.96 -0.09
N TYR A 60 7.11 2.53 0.13
CA TYR A 60 7.47 3.11 1.42
C TYR A 60 6.52 4.21 1.84
N ARG A 61 6.20 5.14 0.93
CA ARG A 61 5.29 6.24 1.24
C ARG A 61 3.89 5.74 1.60
N THR A 62 3.43 4.72 0.89
CA THR A 62 2.11 4.16 1.15
C THR A 62 2.07 3.43 2.49
N VAL A 63 3.10 2.66 2.80
CA VAL A 63 3.21 1.94 4.07
C VAL A 63 3.23 2.90 5.25
N GLN A 64 3.90 4.04 5.11
CA GLN A 64 3.98 5.03 6.18
C GLN A 64 2.63 5.66 6.53
N LEU A 65 1.66 5.59 5.64
CA LEU A 65 0.31 6.08 5.91
C LEU A 65 -0.45 5.18 6.88
N LEU A 66 -0.03 3.96 7.00
CA LEU A 66 -0.71 2.94 7.78
C LEU A 66 0.05 2.67 9.07
#